data_7db675cd5fd540637aeda57420ea1d3a
#
_entry.id   7db675cd5fd540637aeda57420ea1d3a
#
_cell.length_a   1.000
_cell.length_b   1.000
_cell.length_c   1.000
_cell.angle_alpha   90.00
_cell.angle_beta   90.00
_cell.angle_gamma   90.00
#
_symmetry.space_group_name_H-M   'P 1'
#
loop_
_entity.id
_entity.type
_entity.pdbx_description
1 polymer ?
#
loop_
_entity_poly.entity_id
_entity_poly.type
_entity_poly.pdbx_seq_one_letter_code
_entity_poly.pdbx_strand_id
1 'polypeptide(L)'
;MTKSKFLQTAAFAALAVAAAGAAQAQTKTLYVGMNGGNFEKTYTQHVFPDFEKANDVKVVVVPGTSSDILAKATAAKGNPQMHVMFLDDGVMVRAVGAGLCEKIKDTPALADLAPGARLKDDMAVGIDLGMTGLAYNKKMFEEKGWAPPTSWMDLADPKYKGKVVFQSAAASSFGLHAFLMFNRIQGGDEKNVEPGFSKFKDTIGPNVLEYIPSSAKISEMVQTGEAAIFPLTPTAVAAHQEKNIPVEYAQPKEGSVVLMVTECVIANNSEPELAQKLAAYLLSPEAQSKALQYGNIVPSNVKAKAPTPEAEAKLKKFHEYMKTAVTLDWDTINEKRPEWNSRWNKTIER
;
A
#
# COMPACT_ATOMS: atom_id res chain seq x y z
N MET A 1 12.86 87.65 -50.59
CA MET A 1 12.34 86.29 -50.81
C MET A 1 12.55 85.54 -49.50
N THR A 2 11.54 85.52 -48.69
CA THR A 2 11.55 85.07 -47.30
C THR A 2 10.73 83.77 -47.19
N LYS A 3 11.28 82.73 -46.66
CA LYS A 3 10.55 81.53 -46.29
C LYS A 3 10.47 81.37 -44.80
N SER A 4 9.28 81.52 -44.31
CA SER A 4 8.88 81.22 -42.93
C SER A 4 9.08 79.77 -42.57
N LYS A 5 9.65 79.48 -41.41
CA LYS A 5 9.73 78.16 -40.79
C LYS A 5 8.71 78.10 -39.67
N PHE A 6 7.69 77.28 -39.80
CA PHE A 6 6.81 76.85 -38.70
C PHE A 6 7.46 75.73 -37.93
N LEU A 7 7.68 75.99 -36.67
CA LEU A 7 7.99 74.93 -35.67
C LEU A 7 6.67 74.31 -35.25
N GLN A 8 6.52 73.04 -35.48
CA GLN A 8 5.50 72.21 -34.85
C GLN A 8 6.16 71.38 -33.72
N THR A 9 5.80 71.73 -32.49
CA THR A 9 6.19 71.00 -31.30
C THR A 9 5.20 69.83 -31.14
N ALA A 10 5.65 68.59 -31.39
CA ALA A 10 4.88 67.40 -31.08
C ALA A 10 5.17 66.95 -29.66
N ALA A 11 4.17 67.02 -28.81
CA ALA A 11 4.20 66.46 -27.47
C ALA A 11 3.98 64.95 -27.54
N PHE A 12 5.00 64.18 -27.26
CA PHE A 12 4.84 62.71 -27.04
C PHE A 12 4.37 62.48 -25.61
N ALA A 13 3.08 62.13 -25.45
CA ALA A 13 2.53 61.57 -24.23
C ALA A 13 2.90 60.10 -24.19
N ALA A 14 3.90 59.75 -23.37
CA ALA A 14 4.23 58.36 -23.07
C ALA A 14 3.16 57.75 -22.16
N LEU A 15 2.21 56.94 -22.71
CA LEU A 15 1.37 56.03 -21.93
C LEU A 15 2.25 54.86 -21.42
N ALA A 16 2.68 54.96 -20.17
CA ALA A 16 3.21 53.78 -19.46
C ALA A 16 2.03 52.86 -19.11
N VAL A 17 1.79 51.87 -19.96
CA VAL A 17 0.90 50.74 -19.62
C VAL A 17 1.69 49.88 -18.61
N ALA A 18 1.36 50.02 -17.33
CA ALA A 18 1.76 49.10 -16.31
C ALA A 18 1.05 47.76 -16.56
N ALA A 19 1.68 46.89 -17.32
CA ALA A 19 1.31 45.49 -17.36
C ALA A 19 1.67 44.86 -15.99
N ALA A 20 0.73 44.96 -15.05
CA ALA A 20 0.72 44.13 -13.88
C ALA A 20 0.49 42.67 -14.37
N GLY A 21 1.53 42.01 -14.78
CA GLY A 21 1.54 40.56 -14.98
C GLY A 21 1.16 39.93 -13.66
N ALA A 22 -0.11 39.54 -13.52
CA ALA A 22 -0.47 38.58 -12.51
C ALA A 22 0.38 37.34 -12.81
N ALA A 23 1.48 37.20 -12.08
CA ALA A 23 2.19 35.93 -12.04
C ALA A 23 1.17 34.89 -11.58
N GLN A 24 0.60 34.16 -12.51
CA GLN A 24 -0.22 33.01 -12.21
C GLN A 24 0.72 32.07 -11.45
N ALA A 25 0.55 32.02 -10.13
CA ALA A 25 1.33 31.09 -9.29
C ALA A 25 1.09 29.71 -9.89
N GLN A 26 2.14 29.12 -10.44
CA GLN A 26 2.05 27.78 -10.99
C GLN A 26 1.58 26.85 -9.87
N THR A 27 0.44 26.20 -10.06
CA THR A 27 -0.11 25.25 -9.09
C THR A 27 0.97 24.23 -8.75
N LYS A 28 1.34 24.15 -7.48
CA LYS A 28 2.36 23.19 -7.01
C LYS A 28 1.87 21.78 -7.19
N THR A 29 2.79 20.85 -7.40
CA THR A 29 2.47 19.44 -7.56
C THR A 29 3.20 18.61 -6.53
N LEU A 30 2.46 17.79 -5.80
CA LEU A 30 3.02 16.75 -4.92
C LEU A 30 2.96 15.39 -5.61
N TYR A 31 4.05 14.67 -5.61
CA TYR A 31 4.11 13.30 -6.12
C TYR A 31 4.08 12.31 -4.96
N VAL A 32 3.14 11.35 -5.01
CA VAL A 32 2.93 10.34 -3.99
C VAL A 32 3.18 8.96 -4.56
N GLY A 33 4.21 8.27 -4.06
CA GLY A 33 4.47 6.87 -4.40
C GLY A 33 3.49 5.97 -3.66
N MET A 34 2.71 5.13 -4.36
CA MET A 34 1.74 4.25 -3.71
C MET A 34 1.34 3.07 -4.58
N ASN A 35 0.70 2.06 -3.97
CA ASN A 35 0.14 0.95 -4.71
C ASN A 35 -0.94 1.43 -5.69
N GLY A 36 -0.91 0.87 -6.90
CA GLY A 36 -1.91 1.15 -7.93
C GLY A 36 -3.26 0.46 -7.68
N GLY A 37 -4.11 0.51 -8.71
CA GLY A 37 -5.38 -0.21 -8.70
C GLY A 37 -6.44 0.44 -7.81
N ASN A 38 -7.12 -0.35 -6.96
CA ASN A 38 -8.21 0.16 -6.13
C ASN A 38 -7.71 1.18 -5.09
N PHE A 39 -6.52 0.98 -4.55
CA PHE A 39 -5.91 1.88 -3.57
C PHE A 39 -5.68 3.26 -4.20
N GLU A 40 -4.96 3.33 -5.32
CA GLU A 40 -4.76 4.56 -6.09
C GLU A 40 -6.09 5.25 -6.46
N LYS A 41 -7.04 4.48 -6.99
CA LYS A 41 -8.35 5.00 -7.38
C LYS A 41 -9.08 5.66 -6.22
N THR A 42 -9.07 5.02 -5.04
CA THR A 42 -9.72 5.55 -3.85
C THR A 42 -9.12 6.87 -3.42
N TYR A 43 -7.79 6.95 -3.36
CA TYR A 43 -7.12 8.18 -2.95
C TYR A 43 -7.29 9.31 -3.97
N THR A 44 -7.12 9.03 -5.24
CA THR A 44 -7.22 10.05 -6.31
C THR A 44 -8.63 10.58 -6.51
N GLN A 45 -9.65 9.76 -6.32
CA GLN A 45 -11.03 10.17 -6.57
C GLN A 45 -11.76 10.71 -5.33
N HIS A 46 -11.36 10.30 -4.12
CA HIS A 46 -12.15 10.57 -2.92
C HIS A 46 -11.38 11.21 -1.76
N VAL A 47 -10.06 11.02 -1.68
CA VAL A 47 -9.25 11.52 -0.56
C VAL A 47 -8.47 12.77 -0.95
N PHE A 48 -7.63 12.71 -1.99
CA PHE A 48 -6.80 13.85 -2.40
C PHE A 48 -7.56 15.10 -2.84
N PRO A 49 -8.75 15.04 -3.48
CA PRO A 49 -9.42 16.24 -3.98
C PRO A 49 -9.70 17.32 -2.93
N ASP A 50 -10.00 16.95 -1.69
CA ASP A 50 -10.24 17.93 -0.62
C ASP A 50 -8.95 18.63 -0.21
N PHE A 51 -7.85 17.88 -0.11
CA PHE A 51 -6.53 18.44 0.17
C PHE A 51 -6.05 19.36 -0.95
N GLU A 52 -6.21 18.94 -2.21
CA GLU A 52 -5.87 19.72 -3.39
C GLU A 52 -6.59 21.07 -3.39
N LYS A 53 -7.90 21.05 -3.16
CA LYS A 53 -8.72 22.25 -3.08
C LYS A 53 -8.34 23.18 -1.94
N ALA A 54 -8.05 22.61 -0.76
CA ALA A 54 -7.72 23.38 0.44
C ALA A 54 -6.34 24.06 0.37
N ASN A 55 -5.40 23.52 -0.42
CA ASN A 55 -4.01 23.98 -0.46
C ASN A 55 -3.59 24.52 -1.83
N ASP A 56 -4.49 24.61 -2.81
CA ASP A 56 -4.19 25.01 -4.20
C ASP A 56 -3.00 24.23 -4.78
N VAL A 57 -3.07 22.91 -4.68
CA VAL A 57 -2.00 21.98 -5.08
C VAL A 57 -2.60 20.82 -5.85
N LYS A 58 -1.81 20.20 -6.73
CA LYS A 58 -2.15 18.94 -7.40
C LYS A 58 -1.41 17.79 -6.76
N VAL A 59 -2.08 16.66 -6.52
CA VAL A 59 -1.46 15.42 -6.07
C VAL A 59 -1.44 14.43 -7.22
N VAL A 60 -0.25 13.96 -7.59
CA VAL A 60 -0.03 13.01 -8.69
C VAL A 60 0.54 11.71 -8.12
N VAL A 61 -0.10 10.61 -8.46
CA VAL A 61 0.36 9.28 -8.02
C VAL A 61 1.49 8.77 -8.91
N VAL A 62 2.52 8.21 -8.27
CA VAL A 62 3.57 7.39 -8.87
C VAL A 62 3.29 5.94 -8.50
N PRO A 63 2.59 5.18 -9.36
CA PRO A 63 2.16 3.83 -9.00
C PRO A 63 3.30 2.83 -9.02
N GLY A 64 3.17 1.80 -8.15
CA GLY A 64 4.11 0.68 -8.09
C GLY A 64 3.82 -0.21 -6.89
N THR A 65 4.49 -1.35 -6.81
CA THR A 65 4.53 -2.12 -5.57
C THR A 65 5.38 -1.39 -4.52
N SER A 66 5.24 -1.73 -3.26
CA SER A 66 6.07 -1.15 -2.19
C SER A 66 7.58 -1.28 -2.50
N SER A 67 8.00 -2.41 -3.08
CA SER A 67 9.40 -2.63 -3.48
C SER A 67 9.83 -1.73 -4.66
N ASP A 68 8.95 -1.50 -5.64
CA ASP A 68 9.24 -0.61 -6.78
C ASP A 68 9.39 0.84 -6.33
N ILE A 69 8.49 1.29 -5.44
CA ILE A 69 8.51 2.65 -4.89
C ILE A 69 9.76 2.86 -4.05
N LEU A 70 10.12 1.90 -3.19
CA LEU A 70 11.36 1.95 -2.42
C LEU A 70 12.59 2.03 -3.33
N ALA A 71 12.63 1.23 -4.42
CA ALA A 71 13.74 1.27 -5.37
C ALA A 71 13.85 2.64 -6.06
N LYS A 72 12.73 3.22 -6.52
CA LYS A 72 12.68 4.57 -7.10
C LYS A 72 13.16 5.63 -6.11
N ALA A 73 12.67 5.60 -4.86
CA ALA A 73 13.07 6.54 -3.82
C ALA A 73 14.56 6.42 -3.48
N THR A 74 15.09 5.19 -3.42
CA THR A 74 16.51 4.93 -3.18
C THR A 74 17.38 5.49 -4.30
N ALA A 75 17.02 5.23 -5.56
CA ALA A 75 17.75 5.73 -6.72
C ALA A 75 17.75 7.26 -6.80
N ALA A 76 16.69 7.90 -6.33
CA ALA A 76 16.53 9.35 -6.34
C ALA A 76 16.89 10.04 -5.01
N LYS A 77 17.55 9.37 -4.06
CA LYS A 77 17.80 9.87 -2.70
C LYS A 77 18.48 11.25 -2.68
N GLY A 78 19.40 11.54 -3.62
CA GLY A 78 20.09 12.82 -3.74
C GLY A 78 19.25 13.95 -4.37
N ASN A 79 18.16 13.60 -5.05
CA ASN A 79 17.22 14.52 -5.69
C ASN A 79 15.84 13.86 -5.75
N PRO A 80 15.09 13.84 -4.64
CA PRO A 80 13.82 13.14 -4.55
C PRO A 80 12.79 13.61 -5.58
N GLN A 81 12.18 12.66 -6.28
CA GLN A 81 11.15 12.91 -7.29
C GLN A 81 9.74 12.70 -6.73
N MET A 82 9.64 12.20 -5.51
CA MET A 82 8.39 12.04 -4.76
C MET A 82 8.49 12.81 -3.45
N HIS A 83 7.33 13.15 -2.88
CA HIS A 83 7.22 13.97 -1.66
C HIS A 83 6.74 13.14 -0.48
N VAL A 84 5.84 12.20 -0.75
CA VAL A 84 5.29 11.23 0.21
C VAL A 84 5.33 9.87 -0.44
N MET A 85 5.54 8.82 0.33
CA MET A 85 5.39 7.45 -0.15
C MET A 85 4.61 6.59 0.83
N PHE A 86 3.82 5.68 0.27
CA PHE A 86 3.05 4.66 0.99
C PHE A 86 3.68 3.30 0.73
N LEU A 87 4.09 2.63 1.77
CA LEU A 87 4.73 1.31 1.69
C LEU A 87 4.14 0.38 2.75
N ASP A 88 4.14 -0.91 2.46
CA ASP A 88 3.90 -1.92 3.48
C ASP A 88 4.93 -1.76 4.61
N ASP A 89 4.51 -2.00 5.85
CA ASP A 89 5.29 -1.76 7.07
C ASP A 89 6.70 -2.36 7.03
N GLY A 90 6.85 -3.61 6.61
CA GLY A 90 8.16 -4.25 6.47
C GLY A 90 9.07 -3.59 5.44
N VAL A 91 8.51 -3.04 4.37
CA VAL A 91 9.26 -2.28 3.34
C VAL A 91 9.58 -0.89 3.86
N MET A 92 8.65 -0.27 4.60
CA MET A 92 8.85 1.05 5.19
C MET A 92 9.97 1.05 6.23
N VAL A 93 10.10 0.01 7.05
CA VAL A 93 11.23 -0.11 8.00
C VAL A 93 12.58 -0.02 7.27
N ARG A 94 12.69 -0.62 6.07
CA ARG A 94 13.91 -0.47 5.22
C ARG A 94 14.09 0.96 4.71
N ALA A 95 13.00 1.61 4.29
CA ALA A 95 13.04 2.99 3.82
C ALA A 95 13.53 3.94 4.92
N VAL A 96 13.01 3.79 6.13
CA VAL A 96 13.46 4.56 7.31
C VAL A 96 14.92 4.28 7.63
N GLY A 97 15.32 3.00 7.68
CA GLY A 97 16.71 2.60 7.90
C GLY A 97 17.70 3.12 6.85
N ALA A 98 17.23 3.28 5.60
CA ALA A 98 18.01 3.88 4.51
C ALA A 98 18.05 5.44 4.56
N GLY A 99 17.38 6.07 5.53
CA GLY A 99 17.31 7.54 5.67
C GLY A 99 16.55 8.19 4.51
N LEU A 100 15.49 7.57 4.03
CA LEU A 100 14.62 8.09 2.96
C LEU A 100 13.43 8.87 3.52
N CYS A 101 13.12 8.71 4.80
CA CYS A 101 12.00 9.36 5.48
C CYS A 101 12.49 10.47 6.40
N GLU A 102 11.69 11.50 6.57
CA GLU A 102 11.81 12.47 7.66
C GLU A 102 10.67 12.29 8.66
N LYS A 103 10.90 12.73 9.89
CA LYS A 103 9.88 12.64 10.96
C LYS A 103 8.62 13.41 10.56
N ILE A 104 7.46 12.78 10.71
CA ILE A 104 6.17 13.44 10.56
C ILE A 104 6.03 14.48 11.68
N LYS A 105 5.74 15.72 11.31
CA LYS A 105 5.57 16.82 12.26
C LYS A 105 4.41 16.54 13.19
N ASP A 106 4.51 17.04 14.41
CA ASP A 106 3.47 16.88 15.41
C ASP A 106 2.12 17.39 14.89
N THR A 107 1.13 16.54 14.95
CA THR A 107 -0.24 16.81 14.56
C THR A 107 -1.20 16.12 15.54
N PRO A 108 -2.36 16.72 15.86
CA PRO A 108 -3.35 16.09 16.76
C PRO A 108 -3.75 14.67 16.33
N ALA A 109 -3.73 14.39 15.03
CA ALA A 109 -4.09 13.08 14.49
C ALA A 109 -3.15 11.94 14.97
N LEU A 110 -1.89 12.24 15.29
CA LEU A 110 -0.95 11.23 15.81
C LEU A 110 -1.39 10.63 17.16
N ALA A 111 -2.07 11.42 17.99
CA ALA A 111 -2.57 10.94 19.28
C ALA A 111 -3.79 10.01 19.15
N ASP A 112 -4.46 10.05 18.00
CA ASP A 112 -5.68 9.31 17.72
C ASP A 112 -5.44 8.01 16.94
N LEU A 113 -4.18 7.63 16.74
CA LEU A 113 -3.83 6.42 15.99
C LEU A 113 -3.90 5.16 16.86
N ALA A 114 -4.27 4.06 16.23
CA ALA A 114 -4.28 2.75 16.87
C ALA A 114 -2.88 2.38 17.39
N PRO A 115 -2.79 1.59 18.48
CA PRO A 115 -1.53 1.09 18.97
C PRO A 115 -0.74 0.36 17.87
N GLY A 116 0.55 0.67 17.77
CA GLY A 116 1.44 0.09 16.76
C GLY A 116 1.41 0.76 15.39
N ALA A 117 0.52 1.73 15.15
CA ALA A 117 0.47 2.47 13.89
C ALA A 117 1.59 3.51 13.73
N ARG A 118 2.36 3.80 14.78
CA ARG A 118 3.49 4.73 14.76
C ARG A 118 4.80 3.95 14.71
N LEU A 119 5.60 4.16 13.68
CA LEU A 119 6.85 3.43 13.46
C LEU A 119 8.08 4.34 13.65
N LYS A 120 9.10 3.79 14.35
CA LYS A 120 10.43 4.41 14.44
C LYS A 120 10.36 5.92 14.80
N ASP A 121 9.71 6.24 15.91
CA ASP A 121 9.59 7.62 16.42
C ASP A 121 8.90 8.59 15.44
N ASP A 122 7.85 8.14 14.78
CA ASP A 122 7.07 8.87 13.76
C ASP A 122 7.81 9.15 12.44
N MET A 123 8.88 8.42 12.17
CA MET A 123 9.51 8.45 10.84
C MET A 123 8.59 7.88 9.76
N ALA A 124 7.63 7.04 10.15
CA ALA A 124 6.52 6.59 9.33
C ALA A 124 5.30 6.27 10.18
N VAL A 125 4.12 6.35 9.59
CA VAL A 125 2.85 6.19 10.31
C VAL A 125 1.85 5.40 9.47
N GLY A 126 1.13 4.48 10.09
CA GLY A 126 0.09 3.68 9.43
C GLY A 126 -1.10 4.52 8.99
N ILE A 127 -1.54 4.29 7.77
CA ILE A 127 -2.75 4.89 7.19
C ILE A 127 -3.81 3.84 6.84
N ASP A 128 -3.42 2.57 6.78
CA ASP A 128 -4.29 1.43 6.52
C ASP A 128 -3.85 0.26 7.42
N LEU A 129 -4.79 -0.29 8.16
CA LEU A 129 -4.57 -1.51 8.93
C LEU A 129 -5.09 -2.70 8.14
N GLY A 130 -4.26 -3.67 7.94
CA GLY A 130 -4.56 -4.86 7.17
C GLY A 130 -3.98 -6.12 7.77
N MET A 131 -4.24 -7.22 7.12
CA MET A 131 -3.64 -8.51 7.42
C MET A 131 -3.61 -9.39 6.19
N THR A 132 -2.60 -10.23 6.08
CA THR A 132 -2.55 -11.30 5.10
C THR A 132 -3.07 -12.58 5.72
N GLY A 133 -4.11 -13.14 5.13
CA GLY A 133 -4.63 -14.46 5.44
C GLY A 133 -4.81 -15.27 4.15
N LEU A 134 -5.79 -16.15 4.14
CA LEU A 134 -6.15 -16.93 2.96
C LEU A 134 -7.37 -16.33 2.28
N ALA A 135 -7.43 -16.47 0.98
CA ALA A 135 -8.64 -16.27 0.20
C ALA A 135 -8.84 -17.45 -0.74
N TYR A 136 -10.09 -17.66 -1.14
CA TYR A 136 -10.46 -18.81 -1.97
C TYR A 136 -11.53 -18.45 -2.99
N ASN A 137 -11.58 -19.21 -4.09
CA ASN A 137 -12.61 -19.12 -5.10
C ASN A 137 -13.90 -19.77 -4.59
N LYS A 138 -14.81 -18.96 -4.06
CA LYS A 138 -16.08 -19.40 -3.45
C LYS A 138 -16.89 -20.28 -4.40
N LYS A 139 -17.03 -19.87 -5.65
CA LYS A 139 -17.78 -20.63 -6.67
C LYS A 139 -17.19 -22.02 -6.87
N MET A 140 -15.87 -22.12 -7.04
CA MET A 140 -15.19 -23.41 -7.20
C MET A 140 -15.36 -24.29 -5.96
N PHE A 141 -15.27 -23.73 -4.76
CA PHE A 141 -15.46 -24.48 -3.52
C PHE A 141 -16.87 -25.04 -3.40
N GLU A 142 -17.89 -24.23 -3.73
CA GLU A 142 -19.29 -24.68 -3.76
C GLU A 142 -19.51 -25.80 -4.80
N GLU A 143 -19.01 -25.64 -6.02
CA GLU A 143 -19.12 -26.62 -7.10
C GLU A 143 -18.42 -27.96 -6.79
N LYS A 144 -17.32 -27.91 -6.03
CA LYS A 144 -16.55 -29.09 -5.62
C LYS A 144 -16.99 -29.68 -4.28
N GLY A 145 -17.89 -29.02 -3.57
CA GLY A 145 -18.29 -29.41 -2.20
C GLY A 145 -17.15 -29.29 -1.19
N TRP A 146 -16.21 -28.38 -1.40
CA TRP A 146 -15.11 -28.15 -0.48
C TRP A 146 -15.52 -27.21 0.64
N ALA A 147 -15.14 -27.54 1.89
CA ALA A 147 -15.29 -26.62 3.00
C ALA A 147 -14.28 -25.45 2.86
N PRO A 148 -14.64 -24.22 3.33
CA PRO A 148 -13.71 -23.10 3.40
C PRO A 148 -12.40 -23.46 4.10
N PRO A 149 -11.25 -22.92 3.67
CA PRO A 149 -9.98 -23.21 4.31
C PRO A 149 -9.94 -22.62 5.73
N THR A 150 -9.20 -23.26 6.63
CA THR A 150 -9.13 -22.89 8.04
C THR A 150 -7.69 -22.82 8.57
N SER A 151 -6.71 -23.21 7.75
CA SER A 151 -5.31 -23.28 8.12
C SER A 151 -4.41 -22.87 6.97
N TRP A 152 -3.27 -22.28 7.26
CA TRP A 152 -2.21 -22.07 6.26
C TRP A 152 -1.75 -23.41 5.63
N MET A 153 -1.89 -24.52 6.36
CA MET A 153 -1.56 -25.85 5.83
C MET A 153 -2.56 -26.36 4.79
N ASP A 154 -3.72 -25.71 4.63
CA ASP A 154 -4.64 -26.06 3.55
C ASP A 154 -4.01 -25.80 2.17
N LEU A 155 -3.02 -24.89 2.07
CA LEU A 155 -2.23 -24.71 0.84
C LEU A 155 -1.50 -25.99 0.40
N ALA A 156 -1.24 -26.91 1.33
CA ALA A 156 -0.58 -28.20 1.08
C ALA A 156 -1.58 -29.36 0.85
N ASP A 157 -2.89 -29.11 0.94
CA ASP A 157 -3.90 -30.17 0.74
C ASP A 157 -3.89 -30.66 -0.72
N PRO A 158 -3.67 -31.96 -0.97
CA PRO A 158 -3.60 -32.51 -2.34
C PRO A 158 -4.81 -32.25 -3.22
N LYS A 159 -5.99 -31.94 -2.64
CA LYS A 159 -7.18 -31.57 -3.41
C LYS A 159 -7.02 -30.28 -4.22
N TYR A 160 -6.07 -29.42 -3.85
CA TYR A 160 -5.75 -28.18 -4.55
C TYR A 160 -4.55 -28.29 -5.50
N LYS A 161 -4.14 -29.51 -5.85
CA LYS A 161 -3.02 -29.74 -6.77
C LYS A 161 -3.17 -28.93 -8.07
N GLY A 162 -2.16 -28.07 -8.36
CA GLY A 162 -2.16 -27.19 -9.53
C GLY A 162 -3.25 -26.12 -9.51
N LYS A 163 -3.71 -25.70 -8.29
CA LYS A 163 -4.74 -24.66 -8.10
C LYS A 163 -4.42 -23.67 -7.00
N VAL A 164 -3.28 -23.81 -6.36
CA VAL A 164 -2.75 -22.80 -5.43
C VAL A 164 -2.05 -21.71 -6.24
N VAL A 165 -2.46 -20.47 -6.11
CA VAL A 165 -1.71 -19.33 -6.61
C VAL A 165 -0.90 -18.75 -5.44
N PHE A 166 0.42 -18.80 -5.55
CA PHE A 166 1.30 -18.33 -4.50
C PHE A 166 2.03 -17.07 -4.98
N GLN A 167 1.97 -16.00 -4.23
CA GLN A 167 2.75 -14.83 -4.58
C GLN A 167 4.21 -15.05 -4.23
N SER A 168 5.12 -14.58 -5.08
CA SER A 168 6.55 -14.73 -4.85
C SER A 168 6.95 -14.12 -3.51
N ALA A 169 7.54 -14.90 -2.61
CA ALA A 169 8.01 -14.39 -1.32
C ALA A 169 9.15 -13.36 -1.48
N ALA A 170 9.85 -13.38 -2.60
CA ALA A 170 10.88 -12.39 -2.92
C ALA A 170 10.30 -11.04 -3.36
N ALA A 171 9.15 -11.04 -4.04
CA ALA A 171 8.57 -9.85 -4.65
C ALA A 171 7.36 -9.28 -3.88
N SER A 172 6.59 -10.11 -3.17
CA SER A 172 5.33 -9.77 -2.54
C SER A 172 5.35 -9.97 -1.02
N SER A 173 4.82 -8.99 -0.28
CA SER A 173 4.60 -9.12 1.17
C SER A 173 3.65 -10.27 1.48
N PHE A 174 2.62 -10.51 0.66
CA PHE A 174 1.66 -11.60 0.90
C PHE A 174 2.31 -12.97 0.79
N GLY A 175 3.17 -13.17 -0.20
CA GLY A 175 3.92 -14.43 -0.33
C GLY A 175 4.94 -14.62 0.78
N LEU A 176 5.62 -13.55 1.20
CA LEU A 176 6.53 -13.61 2.35
C LEU A 176 5.78 -13.99 3.63
N HIS A 177 4.63 -13.37 3.88
CA HIS A 177 3.80 -13.66 5.05
C HIS A 177 3.35 -15.12 5.07
N ALA A 178 2.85 -15.63 3.94
CA ALA A 178 2.44 -17.03 3.81
C ALA A 178 3.63 -17.99 4.03
N PHE A 179 4.80 -17.68 3.49
CA PHE A 179 6.01 -18.47 3.70
C PHE A 179 6.45 -18.45 5.17
N LEU A 180 6.44 -17.31 5.83
CA LEU A 180 6.83 -17.19 7.24
C LEU A 180 5.85 -17.91 8.16
N MET A 181 4.54 -17.86 7.87
CA MET A 181 3.56 -18.64 8.62
C MET A 181 3.73 -20.13 8.40
N PHE A 182 3.99 -20.58 7.17
CA PHE A 182 4.36 -21.96 6.90
C PHE A 182 5.63 -22.36 7.69
N ASN A 183 6.66 -21.52 7.66
CA ASN A 183 7.91 -21.76 8.43
C ASN A 183 7.64 -21.92 9.93
N ARG A 184 6.80 -21.05 10.53
CA ARG A 184 6.42 -21.16 11.96
C ARG A 184 5.69 -22.47 12.26
N ILE A 185 4.77 -22.89 11.41
CA ILE A 185 4.06 -24.17 11.56
C ILE A 185 5.04 -25.36 11.47
N GLN A 186 6.12 -25.22 10.69
CA GLN A 186 7.17 -26.22 10.59
C GLN A 186 8.21 -26.16 11.75
N GLY A 187 8.02 -25.25 12.72
CA GLY A 187 8.89 -25.11 13.89
C GLY A 187 10.02 -24.10 13.73
N GLY A 188 9.96 -23.24 12.72
CA GLY A 188 10.89 -22.12 12.53
C GLY A 188 10.35 -20.79 13.08
N ASP A 189 11.13 -19.76 12.91
CA ASP A 189 10.82 -18.35 13.22
C ASP A 189 11.58 -17.43 12.24
N GLU A 190 11.58 -16.12 12.49
CA GLU A 190 12.27 -15.14 11.64
C GLU A 190 13.82 -15.24 11.77
N LYS A 191 14.33 -15.86 12.82
CA LYS A 191 15.78 -16.11 12.98
C LYS A 191 16.19 -17.40 12.30
N ASN A 192 15.26 -18.34 12.16
CA ASN A 192 15.49 -19.65 11.54
C ASN A 192 14.39 -20.00 10.55
N VAL A 193 14.64 -19.80 9.26
CA VAL A 193 13.71 -20.13 8.17
C VAL A 193 14.02 -21.48 7.49
N GLU A 194 14.98 -22.23 8.01
CA GLU A 194 15.38 -23.53 7.45
C GLU A 194 14.23 -24.55 7.40
N PRO A 195 13.38 -24.69 8.44
CA PRO A 195 12.24 -25.61 8.39
C PRO A 195 11.28 -25.31 7.24
N GLY A 196 11.04 -24.01 6.97
CA GLY A 196 10.20 -23.59 5.85
C GLY A 196 10.81 -23.93 4.50
N PHE A 197 12.04 -23.52 4.26
CA PHE A 197 12.73 -23.77 2.98
C PHE A 197 12.90 -25.25 2.68
N SER A 198 13.24 -26.06 3.67
CA SER A 198 13.49 -27.50 3.47
C SER A 198 12.23 -28.27 3.10
N LYS A 199 11.05 -27.82 3.58
CA LYS A 199 9.79 -28.55 3.41
C LYS A 199 8.84 -27.95 2.36
N PHE A 200 8.96 -26.66 2.03
CA PHE A 200 8.00 -25.96 1.16
C PHE A 200 7.82 -26.65 -0.19
N LYS A 201 8.94 -27.02 -0.83
CA LYS A 201 8.94 -27.63 -2.15
C LYS A 201 8.19 -28.97 -2.21
N ASP A 202 8.23 -29.75 -1.14
CA ASP A 202 7.63 -31.07 -1.09
C ASP A 202 6.22 -31.06 -0.47
N THR A 203 5.78 -29.93 0.09
CA THR A 203 4.46 -29.78 0.71
C THR A 203 3.55 -28.86 -0.09
N ILE A 204 3.75 -27.56 -0.03
CA ILE A 204 2.93 -26.56 -0.76
C ILE A 204 3.30 -26.56 -2.25
N GLY A 205 4.58 -26.69 -2.60
CA GLY A 205 5.09 -26.63 -3.97
C GLY A 205 4.33 -27.47 -4.98
N PRO A 206 3.96 -28.74 -4.72
CA PRO A 206 3.21 -29.58 -5.67
C PRO A 206 1.82 -29.07 -6.02
N ASN A 207 1.25 -28.20 -5.18
CA ASN A 207 -0.07 -27.61 -5.37
C ASN A 207 -0.01 -26.26 -6.11
N VAL A 208 1.15 -25.64 -6.18
CA VAL A 208 1.31 -24.31 -6.79
C VAL A 208 1.14 -24.41 -8.30
N LEU A 209 0.17 -23.66 -8.82
CA LEU A 209 -0.05 -23.46 -10.25
C LEU A 209 0.98 -22.49 -10.82
N GLU A 210 1.10 -21.33 -10.15
CA GLU A 210 1.97 -20.25 -10.59
C GLU A 210 2.47 -19.44 -9.37
N TYR A 211 3.73 -19.01 -9.42
CA TYR A 211 4.29 -17.99 -8.55
C TYR A 211 4.13 -16.62 -9.24
N ILE A 212 3.30 -15.75 -8.69
CA ILE A 212 3.02 -14.44 -9.26
C ILE A 212 3.73 -13.32 -8.48
N PRO A 213 4.21 -12.25 -9.13
CA PRO A 213 4.89 -11.16 -8.44
C PRO A 213 3.95 -10.25 -7.64
N SER A 214 2.66 -10.24 -8.00
CA SER A 214 1.64 -9.41 -7.36
C SER A 214 0.26 -10.04 -7.50
N SER A 215 -0.74 -9.52 -6.77
CA SER A 215 -2.14 -9.99 -6.83
C SER A 215 -2.91 -9.59 -8.11
N ALA A 216 -2.28 -8.90 -9.07
CA ALA A 216 -2.97 -8.36 -10.24
C ALA A 216 -3.67 -9.42 -11.10
N LYS A 217 -3.08 -10.63 -11.24
CA LYS A 217 -3.65 -11.74 -12.00
C LYS A 217 -4.76 -12.51 -11.29
N ILE A 218 -4.93 -12.36 -9.97
CA ILE A 218 -5.85 -13.19 -9.19
C ILE A 218 -7.28 -13.11 -9.74
N SER A 219 -7.74 -11.92 -10.13
CA SER A 219 -9.08 -11.73 -10.70
C SER A 219 -9.33 -12.62 -11.91
N GLU A 220 -8.40 -12.66 -12.84
CA GLU A 220 -8.47 -13.47 -14.06
C GLU A 220 -8.43 -14.95 -13.72
N MET A 221 -7.47 -15.38 -12.91
CA MET A 221 -7.29 -16.79 -12.54
C MET A 221 -8.47 -17.36 -11.73
N VAL A 222 -9.19 -16.52 -10.97
CA VAL A 222 -10.43 -16.91 -10.29
C VAL A 222 -11.58 -17.07 -11.29
N GLN A 223 -11.74 -16.13 -12.23
CA GLN A 223 -12.80 -16.14 -13.22
C GLN A 223 -12.65 -17.31 -14.22
N THR A 224 -11.41 -17.64 -14.60
CA THR A 224 -11.10 -18.78 -15.47
C THR A 224 -11.17 -20.13 -14.75
N GLY A 225 -11.31 -20.12 -13.41
CA GLY A 225 -11.35 -21.36 -12.61
C GLY A 225 -9.97 -22.02 -12.44
N GLU A 226 -8.90 -21.28 -12.65
CA GLU A 226 -7.53 -21.75 -12.44
C GLU A 226 -7.14 -21.69 -10.96
N ALA A 227 -7.43 -20.57 -10.28
CA ALA A 227 -7.10 -20.37 -8.87
C ALA A 227 -8.21 -20.88 -7.95
N ALA A 228 -7.84 -21.74 -6.99
CA ALA A 228 -8.73 -22.19 -5.92
C ALA A 228 -8.47 -21.46 -4.60
N ILE A 229 -7.19 -21.35 -4.19
CA ILE A 229 -6.79 -20.82 -2.90
C ILE A 229 -5.47 -20.05 -3.03
N PHE A 230 -5.36 -18.93 -2.31
CA PHE A 230 -4.20 -18.02 -2.39
C PHE A 230 -4.10 -17.11 -1.16
N PRO A 231 -2.90 -16.62 -0.78
CA PRO A 231 -2.75 -15.57 0.22
C PRO A 231 -3.31 -14.23 -0.27
N LEU A 232 -4.13 -13.55 0.56
CA LEU A 232 -4.68 -12.24 0.22
C LEU A 232 -5.16 -11.51 1.49
N THR A 233 -5.47 -10.22 1.35
CA THR A 233 -6.03 -9.39 2.42
C THR A 233 -7.56 -9.31 2.35
N PRO A 234 -8.27 -9.06 3.48
CA PRO A 234 -9.71 -8.80 3.47
C PRO A 234 -10.11 -7.62 2.58
N THR A 235 -9.29 -6.56 2.55
CA THR A 235 -9.52 -5.37 1.71
C THR A 235 -9.48 -5.73 0.22
N ALA A 236 -8.49 -6.50 -0.20
CA ALA A 236 -8.42 -6.94 -1.60
C ALA A 236 -9.54 -7.92 -1.98
N VAL A 237 -9.96 -8.78 -1.05
CA VAL A 237 -11.15 -9.64 -1.24
C VAL A 237 -12.39 -8.78 -1.44
N ALA A 238 -12.62 -7.77 -0.61
CA ALA A 238 -13.76 -6.86 -0.76
C ALA A 238 -13.75 -6.16 -2.13
N ALA A 239 -12.59 -5.68 -2.58
CA ALA A 239 -12.45 -5.06 -3.90
C ALA A 239 -12.71 -6.02 -5.08
N HIS A 240 -12.45 -7.32 -4.90
CA HIS A 240 -12.85 -8.34 -5.89
C HIS A 240 -14.35 -8.60 -5.87
N GLN A 241 -14.96 -8.68 -4.69
CA GLN A 241 -16.41 -8.90 -4.51
C GLN A 241 -17.23 -7.75 -5.13
N GLU A 242 -16.78 -6.49 -5.02
CA GLU A 242 -17.40 -5.34 -5.67
C GLU A 242 -17.42 -5.45 -7.21
N LYS A 243 -16.49 -6.21 -7.78
CA LYS A 243 -16.44 -6.53 -9.22
C LYS A 243 -17.16 -7.84 -9.56
N ASN A 244 -17.94 -8.39 -8.64
CA ASN A 244 -18.62 -9.68 -8.76
C ASN A 244 -17.67 -10.87 -9.03
N ILE A 245 -16.41 -10.78 -8.55
CA ILE A 245 -15.47 -11.89 -8.61
C ILE A 245 -15.69 -12.75 -7.36
N PRO A 246 -15.93 -14.07 -7.50
CA PRO A 246 -16.36 -14.93 -6.41
C PRO A 246 -15.18 -15.33 -5.49
N VAL A 247 -14.57 -14.37 -4.84
CA VAL A 247 -13.51 -14.55 -3.86
C VAL A 247 -14.06 -14.35 -2.45
N GLU A 248 -13.68 -15.20 -1.51
CA GLU A 248 -14.01 -15.07 -0.10
C GLU A 248 -12.76 -15.14 0.76
N TYR A 249 -12.74 -14.40 1.88
CA TYR A 249 -11.65 -14.42 2.84
C TYR A 249 -11.84 -15.52 3.86
N ALA A 250 -10.76 -16.19 4.21
CA ALA A 250 -10.71 -17.18 5.27
C ALA A 250 -9.60 -16.85 6.28
N GLN A 251 -9.98 -16.76 7.55
CA GLN A 251 -9.05 -16.56 8.66
C GLN A 251 -8.37 -17.89 9.01
N PRO A 252 -7.05 -18.04 8.85
CA PRO A 252 -6.35 -19.23 9.30
C PRO A 252 -6.36 -19.33 10.85
N LYS A 253 -6.53 -20.51 11.38
CA LYS A 253 -6.53 -20.76 12.84
C LYS A 253 -5.19 -20.40 13.52
N GLU A 254 -4.09 -20.43 12.77
CA GLU A 254 -2.76 -20.04 13.24
C GLU A 254 -2.59 -18.51 13.28
N GLY A 255 -3.60 -17.77 12.85
CA GLY A 255 -3.61 -16.32 12.71
C GLY A 255 -3.23 -15.84 11.32
N SER A 256 -3.74 -14.66 10.96
CA SER A 256 -3.25 -13.86 9.82
C SER A 256 -2.06 -13.02 10.22
N VAL A 257 -1.25 -12.62 9.26
CA VAL A 257 -0.10 -11.74 9.52
C VAL A 257 -0.53 -10.29 9.39
N VAL A 258 -0.26 -9.48 10.40
CA VAL A 258 -0.48 -8.03 10.33
C VAL A 258 0.25 -7.46 9.12
N LEU A 259 -0.46 -6.67 8.33
CA LEU A 259 0.05 -5.91 7.21
C LEU A 259 -0.48 -4.48 7.35
N MET A 260 0.38 -3.53 7.48
CA MET A 260 0.00 -2.13 7.58
C MET A 260 0.57 -1.37 6.37
N VAL A 261 -0.25 -0.57 5.70
CA VAL A 261 0.27 0.42 4.77
C VAL A 261 0.58 1.67 5.56
N THR A 262 1.83 2.10 5.45
CA THR A 262 2.35 3.26 6.17
C THR A 262 2.75 4.34 5.21
N GLU A 263 2.62 5.59 5.64
CA GLU A 263 3.14 6.73 4.93
C GLU A 263 4.41 7.25 5.58
N CYS A 264 5.29 7.85 4.80
CA CYS A 264 6.33 8.76 5.28
C CYS A 264 6.51 9.95 4.34
N VAL A 265 6.93 11.07 4.89
CA VAL A 265 7.41 12.21 4.13
C VAL A 265 8.83 11.93 3.68
N ILE A 266 9.11 12.07 2.40
CA ILE A 266 10.44 11.78 1.85
C ILE A 266 11.41 12.88 2.26
N ALA A 267 12.53 12.48 2.83
CA ALA A 267 13.57 13.40 3.29
C ALA A 267 14.16 14.21 2.13
N ASN A 268 14.42 15.49 2.37
CA ASN A 268 14.99 16.44 1.41
C ASN A 268 14.16 16.62 0.12
N ASN A 269 12.86 16.43 0.18
CA ASN A 269 11.97 16.69 -0.95
C ASN A 269 11.84 18.21 -1.24
N SER A 270 11.39 18.56 -2.44
CA SER A 270 11.32 19.94 -2.90
C SER A 270 10.18 20.77 -2.28
N GLU A 271 9.17 20.14 -1.66
CA GLU A 271 7.98 20.79 -1.09
C GLU A 271 7.72 20.31 0.35
N PRO A 272 8.69 20.44 1.30
CA PRO A 272 8.60 19.78 2.60
C PRO A 272 7.40 20.22 3.44
N GLU A 273 7.01 21.48 3.40
CA GLU A 273 5.85 21.97 4.18
C GLU A 273 4.52 21.43 3.63
N LEU A 274 4.37 21.33 2.30
CA LEU A 274 3.17 20.77 1.69
C LEU A 274 3.12 19.24 1.87
N ALA A 275 4.25 18.56 1.79
CA ALA A 275 4.34 17.13 2.06
C ALA A 275 3.94 16.78 3.49
N GLN A 276 4.40 17.56 4.49
CA GLN A 276 4.00 17.41 5.90
C GLN A 276 2.51 17.71 6.10
N LYS A 277 1.96 18.72 5.43
CA LYS A 277 0.50 18.99 5.48
C LYS A 277 -0.30 17.86 4.88
N LEU A 278 0.17 17.25 3.77
CA LEU A 278 -0.48 16.11 3.16
C LEU A 278 -0.47 14.91 4.13
N ALA A 279 0.68 14.59 4.71
CA ALA A 279 0.79 13.51 5.68
C ALA A 279 -0.16 13.73 6.88
N ALA A 280 -0.18 14.93 7.45
CA ALA A 280 -1.11 15.24 8.54
C ALA A 280 -2.59 15.11 8.14
N TYR A 281 -2.95 15.49 6.90
CA TYR A 281 -4.30 15.33 6.38
C TYR A 281 -4.68 13.86 6.22
N LEU A 282 -3.78 13.03 5.71
CA LEU A 282 -4.02 11.60 5.49
C LEU A 282 -4.24 10.82 6.79
N LEU A 283 -3.71 11.33 7.90
CA LEU A 283 -3.96 10.78 9.24
C LEU A 283 -5.28 11.26 9.87
N SER A 284 -5.97 12.21 9.26
CA SER A 284 -7.21 12.78 9.83
C SER A 284 -8.35 11.75 9.81
N PRO A 285 -9.29 11.82 10.78
CA PRO A 285 -10.47 10.99 10.78
C PRO A 285 -11.30 11.12 9.50
N GLU A 286 -11.33 12.33 8.91
CA GLU A 286 -12.08 12.62 7.70
C GLU A 286 -11.50 11.90 6.49
N ALA A 287 -10.20 12.03 6.24
CA ALA A 287 -9.51 11.37 5.12
C ALA A 287 -9.65 9.84 5.23
N GLN A 288 -9.43 9.29 6.41
CA GLN A 288 -9.51 7.85 6.64
C GLN A 288 -10.94 7.29 6.61
N SER A 289 -11.95 8.08 7.01
CA SER A 289 -13.36 7.71 6.83
C SER A 289 -13.73 7.60 5.35
N LYS A 290 -13.23 8.49 4.49
CA LYS A 290 -13.40 8.41 3.03
C LYS A 290 -12.68 7.19 2.45
N ALA A 291 -11.45 6.93 2.89
CA ALA A 291 -10.69 5.76 2.47
C ALA A 291 -11.44 4.44 2.81
N LEU A 292 -12.03 4.37 4.00
CA LEU A 292 -12.88 3.25 4.39
C LEU A 292 -14.14 3.14 3.52
N GLN A 293 -14.84 4.25 3.30
CA GLN A 293 -16.10 4.27 2.54
C GLN A 293 -15.92 3.82 1.10
N TYR A 294 -14.91 4.35 0.42
CA TYR A 294 -14.76 4.19 -1.03
C TYR A 294 -13.76 3.11 -1.44
N GLY A 295 -12.91 2.67 -0.52
CA GLY A 295 -11.85 1.69 -0.81
C GLY A 295 -11.82 0.48 0.10
N ASN A 296 -12.72 0.40 1.11
CA ASN A 296 -12.65 -0.60 2.19
C ASN A 296 -11.30 -0.59 2.92
N ILE A 297 -10.61 0.56 2.93
CA ILE A 297 -9.32 0.75 3.56
C ILE A 297 -9.57 0.97 5.05
N VAL A 298 -8.98 0.10 5.88
CA VAL A 298 -9.24 0.10 7.32
C VAL A 298 -8.45 1.22 8.01
N PRO A 299 -9.13 2.16 8.69
CA PRO A 299 -8.46 3.30 9.29
C PRO A 299 -7.52 2.91 10.43
N SER A 300 -6.37 3.56 10.50
CA SER A 300 -5.49 3.56 11.67
C SER A 300 -5.93 4.57 12.73
N ASN A 301 -6.64 5.63 12.33
CA ASN A 301 -7.19 6.62 13.25
C ASN A 301 -8.47 6.11 13.90
N VAL A 302 -8.48 5.96 15.24
CA VAL A 302 -9.60 5.39 15.99
C VAL A 302 -10.84 6.29 16.03
N LYS A 303 -10.71 7.55 15.60
CA LYS A 303 -11.84 8.49 15.46
C LYS A 303 -12.47 8.47 14.07
N ALA A 304 -11.88 7.77 13.12
CA ALA A 304 -12.49 7.60 11.80
C ALA A 304 -13.82 6.84 11.94
N LYS A 305 -14.82 7.26 11.19
CA LYS A 305 -16.19 6.74 11.28
C LYS A 305 -16.51 5.90 10.05
N ALA A 306 -17.10 4.75 10.28
CA ALA A 306 -17.73 4.00 9.22
C ALA A 306 -18.98 4.77 8.73
N PRO A 307 -19.03 5.15 7.45
CA PRO A 307 -20.09 6.03 6.95
C PRO A 307 -21.42 5.31 6.70
N THR A 308 -21.39 3.96 6.62
CA THR A 308 -22.57 3.13 6.38
C THR A 308 -22.58 1.93 7.32
N PRO A 309 -23.77 1.34 7.60
CA PRO A 309 -23.86 0.10 8.40
C PRO A 309 -23.04 -1.05 7.83
N GLU A 310 -22.91 -1.14 6.49
CA GLU A 310 -22.12 -2.16 5.82
C GLU A 310 -20.62 -1.96 6.09
N ALA A 311 -20.14 -0.72 6.03
CA ALA A 311 -18.75 -0.38 6.36
C ALA A 311 -18.46 -0.66 7.85
N GLU A 312 -19.41 -0.38 8.74
CA GLU A 312 -19.29 -0.68 10.17
C GLU A 312 -19.21 -2.19 10.42
N ALA A 313 -20.06 -2.98 9.75
CA ALA A 313 -20.03 -4.44 9.85
C ALA A 313 -18.69 -5.02 9.37
N LYS A 314 -18.15 -4.51 8.26
CA LYS A 314 -16.83 -4.90 7.75
C LYS A 314 -15.72 -4.55 8.74
N LEU A 315 -15.73 -3.35 9.30
CA LEU A 315 -14.76 -2.90 10.30
C LEU A 315 -14.81 -3.75 11.57
N LYS A 316 -16.02 -4.08 12.06
CA LYS A 316 -16.20 -4.98 13.20
C LYS A 316 -15.61 -6.36 12.92
N LYS A 317 -15.91 -6.94 11.76
CA LYS A 317 -15.37 -8.24 11.35
C LYS A 317 -13.84 -8.20 11.24
N PHE A 318 -13.28 -7.13 10.71
CA PHE A 318 -11.84 -6.92 10.66
C PHE A 318 -11.21 -6.91 12.06
N HIS A 319 -11.80 -6.18 13.01
CA HIS A 319 -11.31 -6.17 14.39
C HIS A 319 -11.36 -7.55 15.08
N GLU A 320 -12.36 -8.40 14.74
CA GLU A 320 -12.36 -9.80 15.22
C GLU A 320 -11.16 -10.58 14.66
N TYR A 321 -10.84 -10.42 13.38
CA TYR A 321 -9.68 -11.06 12.78
C TYR A 321 -8.35 -10.58 13.42
N MET A 322 -8.26 -9.29 13.74
CA MET A 322 -7.06 -8.72 14.39
C MET A 322 -6.74 -9.32 15.75
N LYS A 323 -7.72 -9.89 16.46
CA LYS A 323 -7.50 -10.51 17.79
C LYS A 323 -6.51 -11.68 17.76
N THR A 324 -6.40 -12.36 16.61
CA THR A 324 -5.51 -13.50 16.41
C THR A 324 -4.38 -13.19 15.42
N ALA A 325 -4.26 -11.94 14.99
CA ALA A 325 -3.25 -11.55 14.03
C ALA A 325 -1.85 -11.60 14.64
N VAL A 326 -0.89 -12.03 13.82
CA VAL A 326 0.50 -12.22 14.17
C VAL A 326 1.33 -11.05 13.66
N THR A 327 2.15 -10.46 14.52
CA THR A 327 3.18 -9.50 14.13
C THR A 327 4.48 -10.19 13.80
N LEU A 328 5.27 -9.60 12.92
CA LEU A 328 6.58 -10.11 12.48
C LEU A 328 7.72 -9.21 13.00
N ASP A 329 8.87 -9.81 13.24
CA ASP A 329 10.11 -9.08 13.54
C ASP A 329 10.76 -8.55 12.24
N TRP A 330 10.29 -7.37 11.82
CA TRP A 330 10.76 -6.75 10.58
C TRP A 330 12.24 -6.36 10.59
N ASP A 331 12.84 -6.09 11.74
CA ASP A 331 14.28 -5.80 11.83
C ASP A 331 15.08 -7.05 11.45
N THR A 332 14.78 -8.20 12.07
CA THR A 332 15.40 -9.50 11.72
C THR A 332 15.11 -9.90 10.26
N ILE A 333 13.86 -9.76 9.81
CA ILE A 333 13.47 -10.10 8.43
C ILE A 333 14.28 -9.28 7.43
N ASN A 334 14.34 -7.97 7.61
CA ASN A 334 14.98 -7.08 6.65
C ASN A 334 16.50 -7.28 6.57
N GLU A 335 17.16 -7.65 7.68
CA GLU A 335 18.56 -8.03 7.69
C GLU A 335 18.82 -9.28 6.81
N LYS A 336 17.97 -10.30 6.93
CA LYS A 336 18.14 -11.61 6.28
C LYS A 336 17.48 -11.72 4.90
N ARG A 337 16.56 -10.84 4.57
CA ARG A 337 15.74 -10.92 3.37
C ARG A 337 16.53 -11.03 2.05
N PRO A 338 17.67 -10.36 1.83
CA PRO A 338 18.45 -10.54 0.60
C PRO A 338 18.90 -11.99 0.36
N GLU A 339 19.32 -12.66 1.43
CA GLU A 339 19.67 -14.08 1.38
C GLU A 339 18.44 -14.95 1.08
N TRP A 340 17.33 -14.70 1.78
CA TRP A 340 16.09 -15.45 1.57
C TRP A 340 15.54 -15.29 0.16
N ASN A 341 15.55 -14.08 -0.40
CA ASN A 341 15.12 -13.82 -1.77
C ASN A 341 15.99 -14.58 -2.78
N SER A 342 17.32 -14.56 -2.60
CA SER A 342 18.23 -15.32 -3.46
C SER A 342 17.95 -16.83 -3.38
N ARG A 343 17.73 -17.35 -2.17
CA ARG A 343 17.40 -18.75 -1.96
C ARG A 343 16.05 -19.12 -2.56
N TRP A 344 15.02 -18.30 -2.33
CA TRP A 344 13.68 -18.48 -2.89
C TRP A 344 13.73 -18.64 -4.41
N ASN A 345 14.33 -17.67 -5.08
CA ASN A 345 14.44 -17.67 -6.55
C ASN A 345 15.23 -18.87 -7.08
N LYS A 346 16.21 -19.37 -6.33
CA LYS A 346 17.04 -20.52 -6.77
C LYS A 346 16.43 -21.89 -6.48
N THR A 347 15.62 -22.00 -5.44
CA THR A 347 15.21 -23.33 -4.93
C THR A 347 13.71 -23.57 -5.01
N ILE A 348 12.88 -22.55 -4.98
CA ILE A 348 11.42 -22.67 -4.94
C ILE A 348 10.80 -22.25 -6.27
N GLU A 349 11.11 -21.05 -6.74
CA GLU A 349 10.45 -20.39 -7.89
C GLU A 349 11.23 -20.64 -9.21
N ARG A 350 11.50 -21.90 -9.53
CA ARG A 350 12.25 -22.29 -10.74
C ARG A 350 11.32 -22.64 -11.88
#